data_bd76f7846a1c177463ef8dc49ce0210f
#
_entry.id   bd76f7846a1c177463ef8dc49ce0210f
#
_cell.length_a   1.000
_cell.length_b   1.000
_cell.length_c   1.000
_cell.angle_alpha   90.00
_cell.angle_beta   90.00
_cell.angle_gamma   90.00
#
_symmetry.space_group_name_H-M   'P 1'
#
loop_
_entity.id
_entity.type
_entity.pdbx_description
1 polymer ?
#
loop_
_entity_poly.entity_id
_entity_poly.type
_entity_poly.pdbx_seq_one_letter_code
_entity_poly.pdbx_strand_id
1 'polypeptide(L)'
;MKAGNGQHFEQSYTAQAAVDETMLIVGARVSTAPNDKRELVPTAAAISPVVAPLVGTILVDSGFYSEAAVQAVEQNSDGTATGRTVLAAVEKLSHHRTVADLLPQPEPPAPGPGATAKEVMAHRLKTTAGKTLYKLRKQTVEPVFGIIKEVMGFRRFSLRGHAKVSLEWTLVCVSYNLKRLFTLKNLAAAA
;
A
#
# COMPACT_ATOMS: atom_id res chain seq x y z
N MET A 1 -20.36 -0.11 -0.09
CA MET A 1 -19.80 0.82 -1.12
C MET A 1 -20.92 1.28 -2.04
N LYS A 2 -20.79 2.42 -2.71
CA LYS A 2 -21.74 2.81 -3.77
C LYS A 2 -21.60 1.84 -4.95
N ALA A 3 -22.72 1.37 -5.49
CA ALA A 3 -22.73 0.66 -6.75
C ALA A 3 -22.14 1.53 -7.86
N GLY A 4 -21.59 0.92 -8.92
CA GLY A 4 -20.95 1.65 -10.03
C GLY A 4 -21.85 2.64 -10.75
N ASN A 5 -23.17 2.44 -10.70
CA ASN A 5 -24.18 3.37 -11.22
C ASN A 5 -24.58 4.50 -10.24
N GLY A 6 -24.04 4.49 -9.00
CA GLY A 6 -24.29 5.51 -7.99
C GLY A 6 -25.69 5.56 -7.37
N GLN A 7 -26.59 4.66 -7.73
CA GLN A 7 -28.01 4.70 -7.34
C GLN A 7 -28.31 4.04 -6.00
N HIS A 8 -27.48 3.12 -5.53
CA HIS A 8 -27.66 2.44 -4.24
C HIS A 8 -26.35 2.07 -3.58
N PHE A 9 -26.39 1.75 -2.29
CA PHE A 9 -25.27 1.23 -1.52
C PHE A 9 -25.32 -0.28 -1.50
N GLU A 10 -24.22 -0.91 -1.85
CA GLU A 10 -24.03 -2.36 -1.75
C GLU A 10 -23.07 -2.71 -0.62
N GLN A 11 -23.38 -3.78 0.09
CA GLN A 11 -22.44 -4.39 1.00
C GLN A 11 -21.40 -5.15 0.16
N SER A 12 -20.15 -4.72 0.22
CA SER A 12 -19.07 -5.32 -0.55
C SER A 12 -17.83 -5.55 0.30
N TYR A 13 -16.98 -6.45 -0.18
CA TYR A 13 -15.68 -6.75 0.43
C TYR A 13 -14.58 -6.09 -0.39
N THR A 14 -13.59 -5.53 0.29
CA THR A 14 -12.39 -4.97 -0.32
C THR A 14 -11.19 -5.85 0.01
N ALA A 15 -10.52 -6.36 -1.02
CA ALA A 15 -9.27 -7.09 -0.88
C ALA A 15 -8.12 -6.11 -0.60
N GLN A 16 -7.39 -6.32 0.47
CA GLN A 16 -6.20 -5.57 0.86
C GLN A 16 -4.98 -6.47 0.76
N ALA A 17 -3.86 -5.96 0.25
CA ALA A 17 -2.60 -6.67 0.17
C ALA A 17 -1.43 -5.74 0.48
N ALA A 18 -0.49 -6.21 1.29
CA ALA A 18 0.84 -5.65 1.41
C ALA A 18 1.78 -6.40 0.46
N VAL A 19 2.51 -5.67 -0.36
CA VAL A 19 3.37 -6.22 -1.42
C VAL A 19 4.77 -5.68 -1.22
N ASP A 20 5.78 -6.54 -1.31
CA ASP A 20 7.18 -6.15 -1.22
C ASP A 20 7.74 -5.67 -2.58
N GLU A 21 9.00 -5.25 -2.58
CA GLU A 21 9.70 -4.76 -3.78
C GLU A 21 9.87 -5.84 -4.86
N THR A 22 9.84 -7.13 -4.48
CA THR A 22 9.90 -8.26 -5.40
C THR A 22 8.53 -8.64 -5.97
N MET A 23 7.50 -7.88 -5.64
CA MET A 23 6.08 -8.14 -5.96
C MET A 23 5.52 -9.41 -5.30
N LEU A 24 6.06 -9.86 -4.17
CA LEU A 24 5.42 -10.89 -3.35
C LEU A 24 4.39 -10.26 -2.41
N ILE A 25 3.25 -10.91 -2.25
CA ILE A 25 2.23 -10.52 -1.27
C ILE A 25 2.70 -11.04 0.10
N VAL A 26 3.09 -10.13 0.97
CA VAL A 26 3.62 -10.41 2.31
C VAL A 26 2.57 -10.23 3.42
N GLY A 27 1.43 -9.66 3.08
CA GLY A 27 0.27 -9.52 3.97
C GLY A 27 -1.00 -9.43 3.15
N ALA A 28 -2.07 -10.09 3.62
CA ALA A 28 -3.35 -10.11 2.93
C ALA A 28 -4.51 -10.10 3.93
N ARG A 29 -5.54 -9.33 3.63
CA ARG A 29 -6.77 -9.29 4.43
C ARG A 29 -7.96 -8.84 3.59
N VAL A 30 -9.14 -9.11 4.10
CA VAL A 30 -10.41 -8.61 3.54
C VAL A 30 -10.99 -7.56 4.48
N SER A 31 -11.45 -6.46 3.94
CA SER A 31 -12.13 -5.40 4.67
C SER A 31 -13.58 -5.25 4.23
N THR A 32 -14.42 -4.82 5.16
CA THR A 32 -15.80 -4.36 4.91
C THR A 32 -15.92 -2.84 5.06
N ALA A 33 -14.80 -2.15 5.31
CA ALA A 33 -14.80 -0.71 5.47
C ALA A 33 -15.18 0.01 4.16
N PRO A 34 -15.97 1.09 4.24
CA PRO A 34 -16.42 1.82 3.05
C PRO A 34 -15.30 2.64 2.37
N ASN A 35 -14.17 2.84 3.06
CA ASN A 35 -13.02 3.57 2.56
C ASN A 35 -11.73 3.08 3.24
N ASP A 36 -10.58 3.47 2.68
CA ASP A 36 -9.26 2.99 3.11
C ASP A 36 -8.65 3.75 4.30
N LYS A 37 -9.30 4.79 4.82
CA LYS A 37 -8.73 5.66 5.90
C LYS A 37 -8.36 4.90 7.18
N ARG A 38 -9.04 3.78 7.46
CA ARG A 38 -8.80 2.94 8.65
C ARG A 38 -8.06 1.65 8.32
N GLU A 39 -7.62 1.49 7.07
CA GLU A 39 -7.06 0.22 6.58
C GLU A 39 -5.53 0.13 6.72
N LEU A 40 -4.83 1.24 6.95
CA LEU A 40 -3.37 1.24 7.09
C LEU A 40 -2.89 0.34 8.24
N VAL A 41 -3.37 0.59 9.45
CA VAL A 41 -2.94 -0.17 10.64
C VAL A 41 -3.26 -1.66 10.54
N PRO A 42 -4.51 -2.07 10.26
CA PRO A 42 -4.84 -3.50 10.17
C PRO A 42 -4.17 -4.19 8.96
N THR A 43 -3.88 -3.48 7.87
CA THR A 43 -3.14 -4.07 6.74
C THR A 43 -1.65 -4.21 7.08
N ALA A 44 -1.05 -3.25 7.77
CA ALA A 44 0.32 -3.37 8.28
C ALA A 44 0.45 -4.52 9.31
N ALA A 45 -0.57 -4.71 10.16
CA ALA A 45 -0.62 -5.83 11.11
C ALA A 45 -0.81 -7.19 10.44
N ALA A 46 -1.37 -7.24 9.23
CA ALA A 46 -1.52 -8.48 8.45
C ALA A 46 -0.24 -8.93 7.73
N ILE A 47 0.84 -8.14 7.78
CA ILE A 47 2.15 -8.54 7.25
C ILE A 47 2.65 -9.76 8.04
N SER A 48 3.14 -10.77 7.31
CA SER A 48 3.69 -11.99 7.90
C SER A 48 4.71 -11.67 9.00
N PRO A 49 4.63 -12.31 10.18
CA PRO A 49 5.57 -12.08 11.27
C PRO A 49 7.03 -12.39 10.90
N VAL A 50 7.25 -13.23 9.90
CA VAL A 50 8.60 -13.53 9.38
C VAL A 50 9.20 -12.32 8.63
N VAL A 51 8.36 -11.57 7.92
CA VAL A 51 8.78 -10.43 7.09
C VAL A 51 8.68 -9.11 7.86
N ALA A 52 7.76 -9.02 8.81
CA ALA A 52 7.46 -7.79 9.54
C ALA A 52 8.68 -7.08 10.17
N PRO A 53 9.71 -7.80 10.71
CA PRO A 53 10.93 -7.17 11.22
C PRO A 53 11.80 -6.50 10.14
N LEU A 54 11.64 -6.89 8.88
CA LEU A 54 12.43 -6.38 7.74
C LEU A 54 11.79 -5.14 7.10
N VAL A 55 10.55 -4.80 7.51
CA VAL A 55 9.80 -3.69 6.92
C VAL A 55 10.28 -2.37 7.49
N GLY A 56 11.04 -1.60 6.70
CA GLY A 56 11.48 -0.25 7.05
C GLY A 56 10.52 0.84 6.58
N THR A 57 10.00 0.74 5.34
CA THR A 57 9.11 1.77 4.77
C THR A 57 7.84 1.16 4.21
N ILE A 58 6.71 1.77 4.54
CA ILE A 58 5.37 1.40 4.07
C ILE A 58 4.87 2.51 3.14
N LEU A 59 4.57 2.15 1.89
CA LEU A 59 4.08 3.06 0.87
C LEU A 59 2.58 2.87 0.67
N VAL A 60 1.79 3.91 0.86
CA VAL A 60 0.33 3.83 0.72
C VAL A 60 -0.24 4.98 -0.12
N ASP A 61 -1.44 4.77 -0.61
CA ASP A 61 -2.16 5.81 -1.35
C ASP A 61 -2.76 6.87 -0.40
N SER A 62 -3.18 7.99 -0.96
CA SER A 62 -3.81 9.09 -0.21
C SER A 62 -5.06 8.66 0.56
N GLY A 63 -5.77 7.64 0.06
CA GLY A 63 -6.94 7.07 0.74
C GLY A 63 -6.65 6.47 2.12
N PHE A 64 -5.42 6.02 2.35
CA PHE A 64 -4.97 5.43 3.63
C PHE A 64 -4.46 6.46 4.63
N TYR A 65 -4.20 7.70 4.18
CA TYR A 65 -3.60 8.69 5.04
C TYR A 65 -4.57 9.16 6.12
N SER A 66 -4.17 8.99 7.37
CA SER A 66 -4.62 9.74 8.51
C SER A 66 -3.46 9.87 9.50
N GLU A 67 -3.38 11.00 10.18
CA GLU A 67 -2.30 11.28 11.13
C GLU A 67 -2.21 10.21 12.22
N ALA A 68 -3.34 9.86 12.83
CA ALA A 68 -3.42 8.82 13.84
C ALA A 68 -2.99 7.44 13.31
N ALA A 69 -3.31 7.08 12.06
CA ALA A 69 -2.90 5.80 11.48
C ALA A 69 -1.39 5.76 11.18
N VAL A 70 -0.81 6.87 10.72
CA VAL A 70 0.63 7.00 10.51
C VAL A 70 1.36 6.88 11.85
N GLN A 71 0.91 7.62 12.87
CA GLN A 71 1.48 7.55 14.21
C GLN A 71 1.42 6.15 14.81
N ALA A 72 0.28 5.46 14.68
CA ALA A 72 0.10 4.08 15.18
C ALA A 72 0.98 3.04 14.46
N VAL A 73 1.49 3.33 13.26
CA VAL A 73 2.45 2.46 12.55
C VAL A 73 3.89 2.82 12.89
N GLU A 74 4.19 4.12 13.05
CA GLU A 74 5.55 4.61 13.30
C GLU A 74 5.94 4.57 14.79
N GLN A 75 4.96 4.51 15.71
CA GLN A 75 5.19 4.52 17.16
C GLN A 75 4.50 3.35 17.84
N ASN A 76 5.15 2.82 18.86
CA ASN A 76 4.57 1.86 19.80
C ASN A 76 3.63 2.57 20.79
N SER A 77 2.87 1.80 21.56
CA SER A 77 1.95 2.32 22.59
C SER A 77 2.65 3.11 23.70
N ASP A 78 3.94 2.88 23.90
CA ASP A 78 4.81 3.61 24.85
C ASP A 78 5.46 4.87 24.26
N GLY A 79 5.15 5.20 23.00
CA GLY A 79 5.70 6.34 22.26
C GLY A 79 7.08 6.10 21.65
N THR A 80 7.68 4.91 21.81
CA THR A 80 8.94 4.58 21.17
C THR A 80 8.75 4.33 19.67
N ALA A 81 9.77 4.62 18.84
CA ALA A 81 9.72 4.38 17.40
C ALA A 81 9.69 2.89 17.09
N THR A 82 8.83 2.47 16.17
CA THR A 82 8.76 1.09 15.67
C THR A 82 9.90 0.74 14.69
N GLY A 83 10.67 1.74 14.24
CA GLY A 83 11.63 1.60 13.14
C GLY A 83 10.98 1.63 11.75
N ARG A 84 9.67 1.75 11.67
CA ARG A 84 8.92 1.85 10.42
C ARG A 84 8.67 3.31 10.05
N THR A 85 8.67 3.61 8.75
CA THR A 85 8.31 4.91 8.21
C THR A 85 7.18 4.75 7.21
N VAL A 86 6.17 5.62 7.28
CA VAL A 86 5.08 5.64 6.31
C VAL A 86 5.30 6.77 5.30
N LEU A 87 5.09 6.48 4.03
CA LEU A 87 4.99 7.47 2.97
C LEU A 87 3.59 7.37 2.33
N ALA A 88 2.79 8.40 2.51
CA ALA A 88 1.43 8.50 2.00
C ALA A 88 1.23 9.80 1.25
N ALA A 89 0.59 9.78 0.08
CA ALA A 89 0.23 11.03 -0.60
C ALA A 89 -0.77 11.80 0.27
N VAL A 90 -0.44 13.03 0.60
CA VAL A 90 -1.32 13.94 1.38
C VAL A 90 -2.07 14.93 0.51
N GLU A 91 -1.69 15.03 -0.76
CA GLU A 91 -2.29 15.90 -1.77
C GLU A 91 -2.51 15.11 -3.06
N LYS A 92 -3.56 15.45 -3.80
CA LYS A 92 -3.72 14.95 -5.16
C LYS A 92 -2.64 15.61 -6.03
N LEU A 93 -1.75 14.80 -6.59
CA LEU A 93 -0.80 15.28 -7.57
C LEU A 93 -1.58 15.84 -8.77
N SER A 94 -1.20 17.03 -9.24
CA SER A 94 -1.72 17.57 -10.49
C SER A 94 -1.47 16.57 -11.62
N HIS A 95 -2.49 16.30 -12.43
CA HIS A 95 -2.33 15.48 -13.64
C HIS A 95 -1.52 16.20 -14.73
N HIS A 96 -1.45 17.53 -14.65
CA HIS A 96 -0.68 18.36 -15.57
C HIS A 96 0.68 18.66 -14.94
N ARG A 97 1.72 17.93 -15.39
CA ARG A 97 3.11 18.23 -15.05
C ARG A 97 3.69 19.15 -16.13
N THR A 98 4.30 20.22 -15.69
CA THR A 98 5.08 21.10 -16.56
C THR A 98 6.48 20.52 -16.77
N VAL A 99 7.20 20.99 -17.79
CA VAL A 99 8.60 20.60 -18.00
C VAL A 99 9.47 20.99 -16.79
N ALA A 100 9.15 22.11 -16.13
CA ALA A 100 9.83 22.52 -14.90
C ALA A 100 9.68 21.51 -13.74
N ASP A 101 8.56 20.81 -13.66
CA ASP A 101 8.31 19.77 -12.63
C ASP A 101 9.12 18.49 -12.86
N LEU A 102 9.69 18.32 -14.07
CA LEU A 102 10.53 17.18 -14.45
C LEU A 102 12.01 17.44 -14.21
N LEU A 103 12.43 18.69 -14.08
CA LEU A 103 13.81 19.05 -13.80
C LEU A 103 14.18 18.69 -12.35
N PRO A 104 15.45 18.36 -12.09
CA PRO A 104 15.93 18.15 -10.73
C PRO A 104 15.65 19.40 -9.89
N GLN A 105 14.88 19.23 -8.83
CA GLN A 105 14.60 20.30 -7.87
C GLN A 105 15.56 20.15 -6.68
N PRO A 106 16.01 21.25 -6.08
CA PRO A 106 16.81 21.20 -4.86
C PRO A 106 16.01 20.51 -3.75
N GLU A 107 16.72 19.91 -2.80
CA GLU A 107 16.07 19.31 -1.61
C GLU A 107 15.27 20.39 -0.86
N PRO A 108 14.03 20.10 -0.53
CA PRO A 108 13.21 21.05 0.22
C PRO A 108 13.79 21.27 1.62
N PRO A 109 13.75 22.50 2.16
CA PRO A 109 14.20 22.76 3.52
C PRO A 109 13.39 21.91 4.52
N ALA A 110 14.04 21.48 5.60
CA ALA A 110 13.38 20.72 6.66
C ALA A 110 12.21 21.55 7.25
N PRO A 111 11.08 20.89 7.57
CA PRO A 111 9.96 21.57 8.21
C PRO A 111 10.37 22.14 9.55
N GLY A 112 9.88 23.35 9.86
CA GLY A 112 10.20 24.04 11.11
C GLY A 112 9.62 23.34 12.36
N PRO A 113 10.11 23.70 13.56
CA PRO A 113 9.54 23.24 14.82
C PRO A 113 8.08 23.71 14.91
N GLY A 114 7.13 22.78 14.99
CA GLY A 114 5.70 23.07 14.98
C GLY A 114 5.00 22.77 13.66
N ALA A 115 5.69 22.20 12.66
CA ALA A 115 5.08 21.74 11.45
C ALA A 115 4.03 20.64 11.74
N THR A 116 2.92 20.70 11.04
CA THR A 116 1.86 19.69 11.13
C THR A 116 2.33 18.35 10.57
N ALA A 117 1.72 17.25 11.01
CA ALA A 117 2.03 15.91 10.48
C ALA A 117 1.83 15.83 8.94
N LYS A 118 0.86 16.59 8.41
CA LYS A 118 0.64 16.70 6.97
C LYS A 118 1.81 17.39 6.26
N GLU A 119 2.34 18.47 6.81
CA GLU A 119 3.51 19.18 6.25
C GLU A 119 4.77 18.33 6.31
N VAL A 120 4.99 17.61 7.41
CA VAL A 120 6.09 16.65 7.56
C VAL A 120 5.98 15.56 6.50
N MET A 121 4.78 14.99 6.30
CA MET A 121 4.55 13.96 5.27
C MET A 121 4.76 14.51 3.86
N ALA A 122 4.25 15.72 3.57
CA ALA A 122 4.46 16.39 2.29
C ALA A 122 5.95 16.66 2.02
N HIS A 123 6.70 17.05 3.05
CA HIS A 123 8.15 17.21 2.95
C HIS A 123 8.84 15.88 2.66
N ARG A 124 8.55 14.79 3.42
CA ARG A 124 9.11 13.45 3.18
C ARG A 124 8.96 13.04 1.71
N LEU A 125 7.79 13.26 1.12
CA LEU A 125 7.49 12.92 -0.28
C LEU A 125 8.22 13.80 -1.30
N LYS A 126 8.60 15.03 -0.93
CA LYS A 126 9.31 15.98 -1.82
C LYS A 126 10.82 15.75 -1.83
N THR A 127 11.39 15.07 -0.85
CA THR A 127 12.82 14.70 -0.84
C THR A 127 13.15 13.77 -2.01
N THR A 128 14.40 13.73 -2.45
CA THR A 128 14.87 12.82 -3.51
C THR A 128 14.66 11.37 -3.13
N ALA A 129 14.99 11.00 -1.88
CA ALA A 129 14.77 9.67 -1.35
C ALA A 129 13.27 9.31 -1.31
N GLY A 130 12.43 10.20 -0.79
CA GLY A 130 10.99 9.99 -0.72
C GLY A 130 10.34 9.83 -2.10
N LYS A 131 10.71 10.67 -3.08
CA LYS A 131 10.26 10.55 -4.48
C LYS A 131 10.63 9.19 -5.08
N THR A 132 11.87 8.76 -4.86
CA THR A 132 12.38 7.49 -5.39
C THR A 132 11.63 6.30 -4.80
N LEU A 133 11.49 6.26 -3.48
CA LEU A 133 10.73 5.21 -2.78
C LEU A 133 9.26 5.22 -3.18
N TYR A 134 8.62 6.38 -3.21
CA TYR A 134 7.19 6.45 -3.47
C TYR A 134 6.81 6.03 -4.90
N LYS A 135 7.72 6.11 -5.88
CA LYS A 135 7.53 5.56 -7.22
C LYS A 135 7.32 4.05 -7.21
N LEU A 136 7.96 3.32 -6.28
CA LEU A 136 7.84 1.86 -6.17
C LEU A 136 6.39 1.42 -5.92
N ARG A 137 5.56 2.23 -5.27
CA ARG A 137 4.15 1.93 -5.04
C ARG A 137 3.42 1.53 -6.33
N LYS A 138 3.60 2.31 -7.41
CA LYS A 138 2.97 2.02 -8.71
C LYS A 138 3.60 0.81 -9.42
N GLN A 139 4.87 0.56 -9.15
CA GLN A 139 5.64 -0.51 -9.80
C GLN A 139 5.46 -1.87 -9.13
N THR A 140 4.91 -1.91 -7.91
CA THR A 140 4.72 -3.15 -7.13
C THR A 140 3.25 -3.51 -7.00
N VAL A 141 2.45 -2.72 -6.30
CA VAL A 141 1.06 -3.07 -5.95
C VAL A 141 0.14 -3.09 -7.18
N GLU A 142 0.23 -2.07 -8.04
CA GLU A 142 -0.66 -1.98 -9.22
C GLU A 142 -0.49 -3.17 -10.18
N PRO A 143 0.75 -3.60 -10.55
CA PRO A 143 0.95 -4.80 -11.36
C PRO A 143 0.45 -6.08 -10.70
N VAL A 144 0.62 -6.25 -9.38
CA VAL A 144 0.13 -7.43 -8.65
C VAL A 144 -1.39 -7.56 -8.79
N PHE A 145 -2.14 -6.48 -8.50
CA PHE A 145 -3.59 -6.50 -8.69
C PHE A 145 -3.99 -6.63 -10.16
N GLY A 146 -3.21 -6.09 -11.10
CA GLY A 146 -3.40 -6.28 -12.53
C GLY A 146 -3.29 -7.75 -12.91
N ILE A 147 -2.25 -8.45 -12.47
CA ILE A 147 -2.06 -9.88 -12.73
C ILE A 147 -3.20 -10.72 -12.11
N ILE A 148 -3.58 -10.42 -10.87
CA ILE A 148 -4.68 -11.13 -10.20
C ILE A 148 -5.99 -10.97 -10.98
N LYS A 149 -6.30 -9.76 -11.45
CA LYS A 149 -7.56 -9.48 -12.15
C LYS A 149 -7.56 -9.98 -13.60
N GLU A 150 -6.47 -9.73 -14.34
CA GLU A 150 -6.45 -9.95 -15.80
C GLU A 150 -5.86 -11.30 -16.17
N VAL A 151 -4.79 -11.74 -15.51
CA VAL A 151 -4.12 -13.00 -15.86
C VAL A 151 -4.73 -14.19 -15.12
N MET A 152 -5.03 -14.02 -13.82
CA MET A 152 -5.66 -15.08 -13.01
C MET A 152 -7.19 -15.06 -13.10
N GLY A 153 -7.80 -14.02 -13.67
CA GLY A 153 -9.23 -13.90 -13.86
C GLY A 153 -10.03 -13.60 -12.59
N PHE A 154 -9.35 -13.32 -11.47
CA PHE A 154 -10.03 -13.06 -10.19
C PHE A 154 -10.45 -11.60 -10.10
N ARG A 155 -11.65 -11.29 -10.57
CA ARG A 155 -12.21 -9.93 -10.60
C ARG A 155 -13.22 -9.66 -9.49
N ARG A 156 -13.78 -10.69 -8.89
CA ARG A 156 -14.78 -10.62 -7.82
C ARG A 156 -14.75 -11.86 -6.94
N PHE A 157 -15.16 -11.70 -5.70
CA PHE A 157 -15.37 -12.81 -4.78
C PHE A 157 -16.58 -13.65 -5.21
N SER A 158 -16.43 -14.96 -5.15
CA SER A 158 -17.47 -15.94 -5.46
C SER A 158 -18.21 -16.36 -4.18
N LEU A 159 -17.52 -16.35 -3.04
CA LEU A 159 -18.05 -16.75 -1.76
C LEU A 159 -18.72 -15.56 -1.03
N ARG A 160 -19.53 -15.87 -0.03
CA ARG A 160 -20.21 -14.89 0.82
C ARG A 160 -19.91 -15.16 2.30
N GLY A 161 -19.90 -14.08 3.08
CA GLY A 161 -19.51 -14.09 4.49
C GLY A 161 -18.01 -13.90 4.67
N HIS A 162 -17.64 -13.03 5.63
CA HIS A 162 -16.26 -12.55 5.82
C HIS A 162 -15.24 -13.69 5.92
N ALA A 163 -15.52 -14.74 6.70
CA ALA A 163 -14.60 -15.86 6.86
C ALA A 163 -14.31 -16.60 5.53
N LYS A 164 -15.36 -16.88 4.74
CA LYS A 164 -15.22 -17.59 3.46
C LYS A 164 -14.50 -16.71 2.42
N VAL A 165 -14.86 -15.43 2.35
CA VAL A 165 -14.21 -14.45 1.46
C VAL A 165 -12.74 -14.25 1.84
N SER A 166 -12.40 -14.26 3.12
CA SER A 166 -11.01 -14.20 3.58
C SER A 166 -10.20 -15.42 3.16
N LEU A 167 -10.77 -16.63 3.24
CA LEU A 167 -10.13 -17.85 2.74
C LEU A 167 -9.94 -17.81 1.22
N GLU A 168 -10.95 -17.37 0.47
CA GLU A 168 -10.87 -17.21 -0.97
C GLU A 168 -9.74 -16.24 -1.34
N TRP A 169 -9.63 -15.09 -0.65
CA TRP A 169 -8.56 -14.14 -0.88
C TRP A 169 -7.18 -14.72 -0.53
N THR A 170 -7.08 -15.47 0.56
CA THR A 170 -5.83 -16.16 0.93
C THR A 170 -5.38 -17.13 -0.15
N LEU A 171 -6.27 -17.93 -0.71
CA LEU A 171 -5.96 -18.87 -1.80
C LEU A 171 -5.48 -18.14 -3.06
N VAL A 172 -6.11 -17.02 -3.41
CA VAL A 172 -5.67 -16.19 -4.53
C VAL A 172 -4.26 -15.65 -4.31
N CYS A 173 -3.97 -15.13 -3.12
CA CYS A 173 -2.65 -14.62 -2.76
C CYS A 173 -1.58 -15.72 -2.79
N VAL A 174 -1.87 -16.89 -2.25
CA VAL A 174 -0.95 -18.05 -2.30
C VAL A 174 -0.68 -18.48 -3.74
N SER A 175 -1.71 -18.60 -4.56
CA SER A 175 -1.59 -18.97 -5.97
C SER A 175 -0.74 -17.95 -6.76
N TYR A 176 -0.97 -16.66 -6.50
CA TYR A 176 -0.15 -15.58 -7.06
C TYR A 176 1.30 -15.70 -6.63
N ASN A 177 1.56 -15.84 -5.32
CA ASN A 177 2.92 -15.93 -4.78
C ASN A 177 3.68 -17.14 -5.31
N LEU A 178 3.04 -18.30 -5.46
CA LEU A 178 3.67 -19.49 -6.06
C LEU A 178 4.15 -19.21 -7.49
N LYS A 179 3.32 -18.58 -8.31
CA LYS A 179 3.72 -18.16 -9.67
C LYS A 179 4.86 -17.16 -9.64
N ARG A 180 4.81 -16.20 -8.74
CA ARG A 180 5.85 -15.17 -8.62
C ARG A 180 7.18 -15.76 -8.16
N LEU A 181 7.18 -16.62 -7.15
CA LEU A 181 8.38 -17.33 -6.67
C LEU A 181 9.02 -18.19 -7.77
N PHE A 182 8.21 -18.90 -8.57
CA PHE A 182 8.71 -19.64 -9.72
C PHE A 182 9.42 -18.71 -10.73
N THR A 183 8.83 -17.55 -11.03
CA THR A 183 9.44 -16.56 -11.92
C THR A 183 10.75 -16.03 -11.34
N LEU A 184 10.78 -15.66 -10.05
CA LEU A 184 11.98 -15.14 -9.39
C LEU A 184 13.11 -16.18 -9.38
N LYS A 185 12.79 -17.46 -9.09
CA LYS A 185 13.75 -18.56 -9.15
C LYS A 185 14.38 -18.70 -10.54
N ASN A 186 13.57 -18.64 -11.60
CA ASN A 186 14.07 -18.78 -12.96
C ASN A 186 14.94 -17.57 -13.37
N LEU A 187 14.58 -16.35 -12.95
CA LEU A 187 15.41 -15.16 -13.17
C LEU A 187 16.76 -15.28 -12.47
N ALA A 188 16.78 -15.73 -11.20
CA ALA A 188 18.02 -15.94 -10.46
C ALA A 188 18.90 -17.06 -11.04
N ALA A 189 18.31 -18.04 -11.71
CA ALA A 189 19.07 -19.12 -12.37
C ALA A 189 19.63 -18.69 -13.75
N ALA A 190 19.12 -17.59 -14.34
CA ALA A 190 19.54 -17.07 -15.62
C ALA A 190 20.56 -15.90 -15.52
N ALA A 191 20.82 -15.39 -14.30
CA ALA A 191 21.77 -14.31 -14.01
C ALA A 191 23.12 -14.86 -13.55
#